data_b96e6e2c3f0404541946c22d8236788d
#
_entry.id   b96e6e2c3f0404541946c22d8236788d
#
_cell.length_a   1.000
_cell.length_b   1.000
_cell.length_c   1.000
_cell.angle_alpha   90.00
_cell.angle_beta   90.00
_cell.angle_gamma   90.00
#
_symmetry.space_group_name_H-M   'P 1'
#
loop_
_entity.id
_entity.type
_entity.pdbx_description
1 polymer ?
#
loop_
_entity_poly.entity_id
_entity_poly.type
_entity_poly.pdbx_seq_one_letter_code
_entity_poly.pdbx_strand_id
1 'polypeptide(L)'
;SIRLEPANQTAHYRLGRLHTHCGNTEKAVESLESALKINPQLNPARETLILNSIYAGDYQGTTELIESTLTSQPHEENLIAISTDWAIEVAQENPYAYYQAAWDSHPTPGLFKSYTNRLISLSDFDKTEILLDDYASNFGKDQTWESVKLNLLESQDDFGAMIVLIKSSAHRSKLQEQRCLAHFALGDYGNSYDCAKELHDSRPNDSYYLALLVTALRCLGDKDYQLLVDYEKLVLQTDLQSQFEHPSQFKSFKDSLTKHLDKLHITTQPPAQQSVSGGTQTPGNLFSQNQNPLIAQLKQFISNSSQPFFEGLTTSGLDGSHPVISGCPKVPYFHASWSIRTAQGGFHKSHVHSKGWYSSACYIDVPKVIIDNSDAGYLMFGKPPFKIKDELHADYKVKPAAGKLVLFPSYFWHATQPYQGEGNRLVVAFDVGDPNLFV
;
A
#
# COMPACT_ATOMS: atom_id res chain seq x y z
N SER A 1 20.45 -26.22 7.31
CA SER A 1 20.95 -26.30 5.91
C SER A 1 22.39 -25.76 5.81
N ILE A 2 22.66 -24.51 6.25
CA ILE A 2 24.00 -23.87 6.14
C ILE A 2 25.11 -24.68 6.83
N ARG A 3 24.84 -25.35 7.97
CA ARG A 3 25.81 -26.21 8.62
C ARG A 3 26.17 -27.46 7.81
N LEU A 4 25.24 -27.96 6.99
CA LEU A 4 25.44 -29.14 6.15
C LEU A 4 26.01 -28.76 4.77
N GLU A 5 25.63 -27.58 4.27
CA GLU A 5 26.05 -27.07 2.97
C GLU A 5 26.44 -25.59 3.11
N PRO A 6 27.66 -25.26 3.53
CA PRO A 6 28.10 -23.88 3.73
C PRO A 6 28.06 -23.02 2.45
N ALA A 7 28.16 -23.66 1.27
CA ALA A 7 28.10 -23.00 -0.03
C ALA A 7 26.69 -22.91 -0.62
N ASN A 8 25.62 -23.08 0.18
CA ASN A 8 24.25 -22.99 -0.28
C ASN A 8 23.76 -21.53 -0.30
N GLN A 9 23.88 -20.88 -1.46
CA GLN A 9 23.46 -19.49 -1.67
C GLN A 9 22.01 -19.23 -1.25
N THR A 10 21.10 -20.17 -1.55
CA THR A 10 19.66 -20.04 -1.22
C THR A 10 19.43 -20.03 0.28
N ALA A 11 20.19 -20.85 1.02
CA ALA A 11 20.09 -20.89 2.48
C ALA A 11 20.59 -19.58 3.11
N HIS A 12 21.71 -19.04 2.64
CA HIS A 12 22.22 -17.73 3.06
C HIS A 12 21.26 -16.60 2.71
N TYR A 13 20.71 -16.59 1.51
CA TYR A 13 19.71 -15.60 1.09
C TYR A 13 18.45 -15.63 1.95
N ARG A 14 17.88 -16.83 2.18
CA ARG A 14 16.70 -16.99 3.05
C ARG A 14 16.98 -16.55 4.49
N LEU A 15 18.15 -16.82 5.01
CA LEU A 15 18.57 -16.38 6.34
C LEU A 15 18.70 -14.84 6.38
N GLY A 16 19.29 -14.23 5.35
CA GLY A 16 19.38 -12.79 5.22
C GLY A 16 17.99 -12.12 5.19
N ARG A 17 17.07 -12.63 4.37
CA ARG A 17 15.67 -12.18 4.35
C ARG A 17 14.99 -12.28 5.72
N LEU A 18 15.19 -13.39 6.43
CA LEU A 18 14.64 -13.58 7.77
C LEU A 18 15.20 -12.53 8.74
N HIS A 19 16.50 -12.29 8.70
CA HIS A 19 17.13 -11.26 9.53
C HIS A 19 16.64 -9.85 9.18
N THR A 20 16.48 -9.51 7.88
CA THR A 20 15.87 -8.24 7.45
C THR A 20 14.45 -8.11 8.01
N HIS A 21 13.64 -9.17 7.90
CA HIS A 21 12.27 -9.17 8.43
C HIS A 21 12.21 -8.98 9.96
N CYS A 22 13.20 -9.48 10.69
CA CYS A 22 13.30 -9.35 12.14
C CYS A 22 14.03 -8.06 12.59
N GLY A 23 14.44 -7.19 11.69
CA GLY A 23 15.19 -5.96 12.01
C GLY A 23 16.63 -6.20 12.50
N ASN A 24 17.19 -7.40 12.25
CA ASN A 24 18.56 -7.75 12.61
C ASN A 24 19.52 -7.35 11.47
N THR A 25 19.72 -6.05 11.29
CA THR A 25 20.42 -5.44 10.14
C THR A 25 21.80 -6.05 9.90
N GLU A 26 22.66 -6.11 10.91
CA GLU A 26 24.03 -6.63 10.76
C GLU A 26 24.05 -8.09 10.27
N LYS A 27 23.23 -8.97 10.90
CA LYS A 27 23.14 -10.38 10.50
C LYS A 27 22.50 -10.57 9.13
N ALA A 28 21.62 -9.65 8.74
CA ALA A 28 21.04 -9.62 7.39
C ALA A 28 22.14 -9.36 6.35
N VAL A 29 22.96 -8.32 6.55
CA VAL A 29 24.09 -7.99 5.67
C VAL A 29 25.05 -9.17 5.55
N GLU A 30 25.53 -9.73 6.68
CA GLU A 30 26.45 -10.88 6.67
C GLU A 30 25.92 -12.07 5.86
N SER A 31 24.64 -12.38 6.03
CA SER A 31 24.00 -13.50 5.34
C SER A 31 23.81 -13.22 3.84
N LEU A 32 23.39 -12.01 3.48
CA LEU A 32 23.16 -11.61 2.08
C LEU A 32 24.49 -11.49 1.32
N GLU A 33 25.52 -10.92 1.94
CA GLU A 33 26.88 -10.88 1.35
C GLU A 33 27.46 -12.28 1.17
N SER A 34 27.22 -13.19 2.12
CA SER A 34 27.61 -14.59 1.98
C SER A 34 26.94 -15.26 0.77
N ALA A 35 25.64 -14.97 0.55
CA ALA A 35 24.93 -15.42 -0.63
C ALA A 35 25.52 -14.86 -1.92
N LEU A 36 25.87 -13.57 -1.95
CA LEU A 36 26.46 -12.90 -3.11
C LEU A 36 27.92 -13.30 -3.38
N LYS A 37 28.68 -13.67 -2.35
CA LYS A 37 30.02 -14.27 -2.53
C LYS A 37 29.95 -15.60 -3.28
N ILE A 38 28.89 -16.40 -3.01
CA ILE A 38 28.67 -17.70 -3.67
C ILE A 38 28.13 -17.47 -5.09
N ASN A 39 27.16 -16.58 -5.23
CA ASN A 39 26.58 -16.20 -6.52
C ASN A 39 26.45 -14.69 -6.66
N PRO A 40 27.41 -14.04 -7.33
CA PRO A 40 27.37 -12.59 -7.57
C PRO A 40 26.20 -12.11 -8.41
N GLN A 41 25.49 -12.98 -9.13
CA GLN A 41 24.33 -12.66 -9.96
C GLN A 41 22.99 -12.91 -9.23
N LEU A 42 22.99 -13.10 -7.91
CA LEU A 42 21.78 -13.30 -7.14
C LEU A 42 21.08 -11.96 -6.86
N ASN A 43 20.39 -11.41 -7.86
CA ASN A 43 19.72 -10.10 -7.77
C ASN A 43 18.75 -9.96 -6.60
N PRO A 44 17.93 -10.98 -6.23
CA PRO A 44 17.10 -10.90 -5.03
C PRO A 44 17.88 -10.64 -3.72
N ALA A 45 19.13 -11.03 -3.64
CA ALA A 45 19.97 -10.71 -2.47
C ALA A 45 20.43 -9.26 -2.50
N ARG A 46 20.71 -8.68 -3.68
CA ARG A 46 21.03 -7.25 -3.84
C ARG A 46 19.84 -6.36 -3.51
N GLU A 47 18.65 -6.70 -4.04
CA GLU A 47 17.40 -6.02 -3.71
C GLU A 47 17.16 -6.01 -2.19
N THR A 48 17.35 -7.18 -1.54
CA THR A 48 17.19 -7.29 -0.09
C THR A 48 18.24 -6.49 0.68
N LEU A 49 19.48 -6.37 0.19
CA LEU A 49 20.51 -5.50 0.79
C LEU A 49 20.12 -4.03 0.73
N ILE A 50 19.63 -3.56 -0.43
CA ILE A 50 19.16 -2.19 -0.59
C ILE A 50 17.99 -1.92 0.38
N LEU A 51 17.01 -2.79 0.42
CA LEU A 51 15.88 -2.68 1.35
C LEU A 51 16.34 -2.68 2.82
N ASN A 52 17.32 -3.54 3.17
CA ASN A 52 17.87 -3.58 4.52
C ASN A 52 18.59 -2.27 4.90
N SER A 53 19.31 -1.66 3.97
CA SER A 53 19.95 -0.34 4.16
C SER A 53 18.91 0.77 4.34
N ILE A 54 17.83 0.75 3.54
CA ILE A 54 16.68 1.66 3.69
C ILE A 54 16.06 1.48 5.10
N TYR A 55 15.82 0.25 5.52
CA TYR A 55 15.23 -0.05 6.84
C TYR A 55 16.14 0.34 8.02
N ALA A 56 17.45 0.30 7.80
CA ALA A 56 18.44 0.76 8.79
C ALA A 56 18.51 2.29 8.91
N GLY A 57 17.92 3.03 7.98
CA GLY A 57 18.01 4.49 7.95
C GLY A 57 19.35 5.03 7.45
N ASP A 58 20.11 4.21 6.75
CA ASP A 58 21.39 4.62 6.17
C ASP A 58 21.19 5.25 4.79
N TYR A 59 20.89 6.53 4.79
CA TYR A 59 20.61 7.30 3.60
C TYR A 59 21.80 7.31 2.59
N GLN A 60 22.99 7.62 3.07
CA GLN A 60 24.17 7.71 2.21
C GLN A 60 24.61 6.33 1.71
N GLY A 61 24.69 5.35 2.61
CA GLY A 61 25.07 4.00 2.24
C GLY A 61 24.05 3.35 1.29
N THR A 62 22.75 3.66 1.43
CA THR A 62 21.73 3.21 0.48
C THR A 62 22.00 3.75 -0.92
N THR A 63 22.30 5.04 -1.08
CA THR A 63 22.55 5.65 -2.37
C THR A 63 23.83 5.07 -3.02
N GLU A 64 24.92 4.95 -2.26
CA GLU A 64 26.16 4.34 -2.73
C GLU A 64 25.97 2.86 -3.15
N LEU A 65 25.19 2.11 -2.39
CA LEU A 65 24.87 0.71 -2.72
C LEU A 65 24.04 0.60 -4.00
N ILE A 66 23.06 1.48 -4.21
CA ILE A 66 22.27 1.57 -5.44
C ILE A 66 23.18 1.84 -6.65
N GLU A 67 24.01 2.88 -6.58
CA GLU A 67 24.91 3.27 -7.68
C GLU A 67 25.88 2.14 -8.06
N SER A 68 26.51 1.51 -7.08
CA SER A 68 27.40 0.38 -7.31
C SER A 68 26.68 -0.84 -7.90
N THR A 69 25.45 -1.08 -7.45
CA THR A 69 24.63 -2.18 -7.93
C THR A 69 24.20 -1.97 -9.37
N LEU A 70 23.69 -0.79 -9.72
CA LEU A 70 23.27 -0.46 -11.09
C LEU A 70 24.45 -0.37 -12.07
N THR A 71 25.66 0.00 -11.61
CA THR A 71 26.87 -0.09 -12.42
C THR A 71 27.16 -1.53 -12.84
N SER A 72 26.90 -2.50 -11.98
CA SER A 72 27.11 -3.93 -12.25
C SER A 72 25.94 -4.62 -12.93
N GLN A 73 24.72 -4.10 -12.77
CA GLN A 73 23.44 -4.67 -13.25
C GLN A 73 22.53 -3.57 -13.84
N PRO A 74 22.95 -2.88 -14.92
CA PRO A 74 22.25 -1.67 -15.39
C PRO A 74 20.89 -1.93 -16.03
N HIS A 75 20.53 -3.19 -16.32
CA HIS A 75 19.29 -3.57 -16.98
C HIS A 75 18.35 -4.41 -16.13
N GLU A 76 18.67 -4.58 -14.85
CA GLU A 76 17.83 -5.37 -13.95
C GLU A 76 16.61 -4.55 -13.51
N GLU A 77 15.43 -4.92 -14.00
CA GLU A 77 14.20 -4.13 -13.88
C GLU A 77 13.81 -3.84 -12.43
N ASN A 78 13.92 -4.82 -11.52
CA ASN A 78 13.57 -4.63 -10.12
C ASN A 78 14.54 -3.67 -9.41
N LEU A 79 15.83 -3.77 -9.73
CA LEU A 79 16.84 -2.86 -9.17
C LEU A 79 16.61 -1.42 -9.63
N ILE A 80 16.30 -1.22 -10.92
CA ILE A 80 15.94 0.09 -11.49
C ILE A 80 14.71 0.63 -10.79
N ALA A 81 13.69 -0.21 -10.57
CA ALA A 81 12.46 0.16 -9.90
C ALA A 81 12.71 0.65 -8.47
N ILE A 82 13.39 -0.14 -7.64
CA ILE A 82 13.72 0.19 -6.25
C ILE A 82 14.58 1.47 -6.20
N SER A 83 15.55 1.60 -7.11
CA SER A 83 16.43 2.76 -7.19
C SER A 83 15.69 4.04 -7.55
N THR A 84 14.75 3.95 -8.47
CA THR A 84 13.89 5.09 -8.85
C THR A 84 12.94 5.46 -7.71
N ASP A 85 12.32 4.49 -7.05
CA ASP A 85 11.46 4.75 -5.91
C ASP A 85 12.24 5.44 -4.78
N TRP A 86 13.47 4.98 -4.50
CA TRP A 86 14.36 5.66 -3.56
C TRP A 86 14.72 7.09 -4.01
N ALA A 87 15.07 7.29 -5.29
CA ALA A 87 15.39 8.60 -5.84
C ALA A 87 14.22 9.60 -5.70
N ILE A 88 12.97 9.12 -5.85
CA ILE A 88 11.75 9.92 -5.61
C ILE A 88 11.64 10.25 -4.12
N GLU A 89 11.79 9.28 -3.23
CA GLU A 89 11.62 9.45 -1.77
C GLU A 89 12.66 10.40 -1.16
N VAL A 90 13.84 10.49 -1.77
CA VAL A 90 14.90 11.44 -1.34
C VAL A 90 14.95 12.72 -2.16
N ALA A 91 13.97 12.94 -3.02
CA ALA A 91 13.79 14.14 -3.85
C ALA A 91 14.99 14.44 -4.78
N GLN A 92 15.54 13.43 -5.45
CA GLN A 92 16.56 13.65 -6.49
C GLN A 92 15.98 14.45 -7.67
N GLU A 93 16.82 15.28 -8.29
CA GLU A 93 16.42 16.18 -9.40
C GLU A 93 15.86 15.41 -10.60
N ASN A 94 16.49 14.29 -10.96
CA ASN A 94 16.03 13.41 -12.06
C ASN A 94 15.87 11.96 -11.56
N PRO A 95 14.77 11.62 -10.89
CA PRO A 95 14.58 10.28 -10.34
C PRO A 95 14.44 9.19 -11.41
N TYR A 96 14.11 9.55 -12.65
CA TYR A 96 13.92 8.60 -13.77
C TYR A 96 15.18 8.35 -14.61
N ALA A 97 16.33 8.91 -14.24
CA ALA A 97 17.57 8.74 -14.99
C ALA A 97 17.92 7.27 -15.25
N TYR A 98 17.68 6.41 -14.24
CA TYR A 98 17.95 4.98 -14.35
C TYR A 98 17.03 4.27 -15.37
N TYR A 99 15.74 4.61 -15.36
CA TYR A 99 14.80 4.08 -16.35
C TYR A 99 15.16 4.54 -17.77
N GLN A 100 15.46 5.81 -17.94
CA GLN A 100 15.81 6.35 -19.25
C GLN A 100 17.07 5.67 -19.82
N ALA A 101 18.15 5.58 -19.03
CA ALA A 101 19.38 4.93 -19.45
C ALA A 101 19.20 3.45 -19.80
N ALA A 102 18.39 2.73 -19.03
CA ALA A 102 18.08 1.33 -19.30
C ALA A 102 17.23 1.18 -20.57
N TRP A 103 16.22 2.04 -20.76
CA TRP A 103 15.38 2.03 -21.95
C TRP A 103 16.15 2.30 -23.21
N ASP A 104 17.01 3.33 -23.21
CA ASP A 104 17.82 3.72 -24.36
C ASP A 104 18.82 2.63 -24.79
N SER A 105 19.28 1.81 -23.85
CA SER A 105 20.29 0.78 -24.11
C SER A 105 19.71 -0.63 -24.30
N HIS A 106 18.63 -0.97 -23.63
CA HIS A 106 18.04 -2.33 -23.63
C HIS A 106 16.54 -2.31 -23.32
N PRO A 107 15.71 -1.87 -24.27
CA PRO A 107 14.25 -1.81 -24.06
C PRO A 107 13.65 -3.22 -23.90
N THR A 108 12.80 -3.39 -22.85
CA THR A 108 12.04 -4.61 -22.60
C THR A 108 10.58 -4.29 -22.27
N PRO A 109 9.62 -5.22 -22.48
CA PRO A 109 8.22 -5.02 -22.10
C PRO A 109 8.02 -4.77 -20.61
N GLY A 110 8.81 -5.41 -19.74
CA GLY A 110 8.76 -5.21 -18.29
C GLY A 110 9.23 -3.81 -17.89
N LEU A 111 10.38 -3.39 -18.41
CA LEU A 111 10.93 -2.05 -18.20
C LEU A 111 9.95 -0.96 -18.69
N PHE A 112 9.37 -1.12 -19.88
CA PHE A 112 8.37 -0.22 -20.44
C PHE A 112 7.18 -0.04 -19.49
N LYS A 113 6.57 -1.15 -19.07
CA LYS A 113 5.41 -1.13 -18.16
C LYS A 113 5.75 -0.47 -16.83
N SER A 114 6.89 -0.79 -16.26
CA SER A 114 7.33 -0.25 -14.97
C SER A 114 7.62 1.25 -15.07
N TYR A 115 8.28 1.69 -16.13
CA TYR A 115 8.61 3.10 -16.37
C TYR A 115 7.35 3.94 -16.62
N THR A 116 6.50 3.51 -17.56
CA THR A 116 5.27 4.26 -17.92
C THR A 116 4.29 4.36 -16.76
N ASN A 117 4.13 3.33 -15.93
CA ASN A 117 3.27 3.41 -14.75
C ASN A 117 3.73 4.52 -13.78
N ARG A 118 5.04 4.71 -13.62
CA ARG A 118 5.58 5.79 -12.79
C ARG A 118 5.37 7.16 -13.41
N LEU A 119 5.56 7.30 -14.71
CA LEU A 119 5.30 8.55 -15.42
C LEU A 119 3.81 8.94 -15.34
N ILE A 120 2.90 7.98 -15.56
CA ILE A 120 1.46 8.19 -15.42
C ILE A 120 1.11 8.63 -13.98
N SER A 121 1.72 8.02 -12.97
CA SER A 121 1.46 8.39 -11.56
C SER A 121 1.86 9.82 -11.21
N LEU A 122 2.81 10.39 -11.96
CA LEU A 122 3.22 11.80 -11.86
C LEU A 122 2.58 12.70 -12.92
N SER A 123 1.64 12.18 -13.71
CA SER A 123 0.95 12.91 -14.78
C SER A 123 1.88 13.39 -15.91
N ASP A 124 3.03 12.72 -16.12
CA ASP A 124 3.90 12.95 -17.28
C ASP A 124 3.36 12.18 -18.49
N PHE A 125 2.24 12.65 -19.01
CA PHE A 125 1.51 12.00 -20.10
C PHE A 125 2.24 12.12 -21.43
N ASP A 126 2.90 13.25 -21.69
CA ASP A 126 3.65 13.49 -22.95
C ASP A 126 4.80 12.49 -23.10
N LYS A 127 5.56 12.28 -22.05
CA LYS A 127 6.64 11.28 -22.06
C LYS A 127 6.11 9.86 -22.17
N THR A 128 4.96 9.59 -21.57
CA THR A 128 4.29 8.28 -21.69
C THR A 128 3.85 8.00 -23.12
N GLU A 129 3.30 8.98 -23.86
CA GLU A 129 2.94 8.83 -25.28
C GLU A 129 4.17 8.57 -26.15
N ILE A 130 5.27 9.30 -25.94
CA ILE A 130 6.54 9.07 -26.65
C ILE A 130 7.02 7.62 -26.45
N LEU A 131 6.98 7.12 -25.21
CA LEU A 131 7.37 5.74 -24.92
C LEU A 131 6.41 4.71 -25.52
N LEU A 132 5.10 5.00 -25.61
CA LEU A 132 4.12 4.15 -26.29
C LEU A 132 4.42 4.01 -27.77
N ASP A 133 4.79 5.11 -28.44
CA ASP A 133 5.14 5.09 -29.86
C ASP A 133 6.45 4.35 -30.11
N ASP A 134 7.44 4.56 -29.26
CA ASP A 134 8.73 3.86 -29.33
C ASP A 134 8.57 2.36 -29.05
N TYR A 135 7.77 1.99 -28.01
CA TYR A 135 7.44 0.59 -27.75
C TYR A 135 6.75 -0.06 -28.95
N ALA A 136 5.74 0.61 -29.53
CA ALA A 136 5.01 0.08 -30.67
C ALA A 136 5.93 -0.14 -31.89
N SER A 137 6.95 0.69 -32.05
CA SER A 137 7.94 0.56 -33.12
C SER A 137 8.87 -0.65 -32.92
N ASN A 138 9.22 -0.97 -31.66
CA ASN A 138 10.13 -2.06 -31.31
C ASN A 138 9.42 -3.43 -31.15
N PHE A 139 8.22 -3.44 -30.59
CA PHE A 139 7.51 -4.68 -30.15
C PHE A 139 6.13 -4.85 -30.76
N GLY A 140 5.59 -3.81 -31.41
CA GLY A 140 4.19 -3.79 -31.88
C GLY A 140 3.21 -3.40 -30.77
N LYS A 141 1.92 -3.36 -31.13
CA LYS A 141 0.82 -3.04 -30.19
C LYS A 141 0.28 -4.33 -29.56
N ASP A 142 1.07 -4.92 -28.69
CA ASP A 142 0.73 -6.14 -27.95
C ASP A 142 -0.10 -5.86 -26.68
N GLN A 143 -0.35 -6.88 -25.87
CA GLN A 143 -1.08 -6.77 -24.60
C GLN A 143 -0.45 -5.78 -23.63
N THR A 144 0.87 -5.65 -23.61
CA THR A 144 1.59 -4.71 -22.72
C THR A 144 1.32 -3.28 -23.16
N TRP A 145 1.43 -3.01 -24.46
CA TRP A 145 1.06 -1.71 -25.03
C TRP A 145 -0.39 -1.34 -24.73
N GLU A 146 -1.33 -2.27 -24.96
CA GLU A 146 -2.76 -2.05 -24.66
C GLU A 146 -2.99 -1.69 -23.18
N SER A 147 -2.35 -2.42 -22.25
CA SER A 147 -2.48 -2.18 -20.82
C SER A 147 -1.99 -0.77 -20.43
N VAL A 148 -0.83 -0.35 -20.94
CA VAL A 148 -0.29 0.99 -20.66
C VAL A 148 -1.15 2.08 -21.30
N LYS A 149 -1.60 1.88 -22.54
CA LYS A 149 -2.49 2.85 -23.21
C LYS A 149 -3.80 3.02 -22.47
N LEU A 150 -4.38 1.93 -21.94
CA LEU A 150 -5.60 2.00 -21.13
C LEU A 150 -5.37 2.76 -19.81
N ASN A 151 -4.25 2.53 -19.12
CA ASN A 151 -3.90 3.27 -17.90
C ASN A 151 -3.73 4.77 -18.19
N LEU A 152 -3.14 5.11 -19.33
CA LEU A 152 -3.00 6.50 -19.76
C LEU A 152 -4.36 7.14 -20.05
N LEU A 153 -5.22 6.47 -20.84
CA LEU A 153 -6.58 6.94 -21.16
C LEU A 153 -7.43 7.13 -19.89
N GLU A 154 -7.31 6.21 -18.92
CA GLU A 154 -7.95 6.33 -17.61
C GLU A 154 -7.49 7.59 -16.88
N SER A 155 -6.17 7.84 -16.84
CA SER A 155 -5.59 9.01 -16.19
C SER A 155 -5.93 10.33 -16.88
N GLN A 156 -6.30 10.27 -18.17
CA GLN A 156 -6.80 11.40 -18.98
C GLN A 156 -8.33 11.54 -18.96
N ASP A 157 -9.05 10.72 -18.19
CA ASP A 157 -10.51 10.64 -18.13
C ASP A 157 -11.17 10.29 -19.51
N ASP A 158 -10.43 9.66 -20.44
CA ASP A 158 -10.99 9.26 -21.76
C ASP A 158 -11.52 7.81 -21.75
N PHE A 159 -12.58 7.63 -20.99
CA PHE A 159 -13.24 6.32 -20.82
C PHE A 159 -13.95 5.85 -22.09
N GLY A 160 -14.33 6.78 -22.99
CA GLY A 160 -14.87 6.44 -24.29
C GLY A 160 -13.84 5.71 -25.15
N ALA A 161 -12.63 6.25 -25.26
CA ALA A 161 -11.53 5.61 -25.97
C ALA A 161 -11.12 4.27 -25.33
N MET A 162 -11.17 4.18 -23.99
CA MET A 162 -10.92 2.91 -23.28
C MET A 162 -11.86 1.80 -23.75
N ILE A 163 -13.17 2.06 -23.77
CA ILE A 163 -14.18 1.06 -24.23
C ILE A 163 -13.96 0.68 -25.69
N VAL A 164 -13.62 1.63 -26.57
CA VAL A 164 -13.30 1.35 -27.97
C VAL A 164 -12.09 0.44 -28.09
N LEU A 165 -11.01 0.74 -27.38
CA LEU A 165 -9.79 -0.05 -27.38
C LEU A 165 -10.04 -1.46 -26.85
N ILE A 166 -10.75 -1.60 -25.71
CA ILE A 166 -11.08 -2.90 -25.11
C ILE A 166 -11.93 -3.76 -26.07
N LYS A 167 -12.94 -3.18 -26.74
CA LYS A 167 -13.79 -3.90 -27.69
C LYS A 167 -13.02 -4.43 -28.89
N SER A 168 -12.00 -3.69 -29.34
CA SER A 168 -11.16 -4.09 -30.50
C SER A 168 -10.01 -5.03 -30.11
N SER A 169 -9.70 -5.15 -28.82
CA SER A 169 -8.59 -5.96 -28.33
C SER A 169 -8.83 -7.47 -28.47
N ALA A 170 -7.82 -8.19 -28.93
CA ALA A 170 -7.79 -9.65 -28.89
C ALA A 170 -7.66 -10.19 -27.45
N HIS A 171 -7.24 -9.36 -26.49
CA HIS A 171 -6.97 -9.71 -25.10
C HIS A 171 -8.09 -9.23 -24.14
N ARG A 172 -9.26 -8.85 -24.67
CA ARG A 172 -10.37 -8.24 -23.90
C ARG A 172 -10.76 -8.99 -22.62
N SER A 173 -10.59 -10.32 -22.59
CA SER A 173 -10.87 -11.14 -21.39
C SER A 173 -9.91 -10.87 -20.23
N LYS A 174 -8.73 -10.33 -20.51
CA LYS A 174 -7.73 -9.96 -19.51
C LYS A 174 -7.84 -8.48 -19.07
N LEU A 175 -8.74 -7.72 -19.70
CA LEU A 175 -8.96 -6.29 -19.48
C LEU A 175 -10.26 -6.02 -18.71
N GLN A 176 -10.70 -7.00 -17.89
CA GLN A 176 -11.95 -6.93 -17.13
C GLN A 176 -11.96 -5.78 -16.14
N GLU A 177 -10.84 -5.53 -15.46
CA GLU A 177 -10.71 -4.46 -14.47
C GLU A 177 -10.85 -3.10 -15.15
N GLN A 178 -10.11 -2.84 -16.21
CA GLN A 178 -10.18 -1.59 -16.98
C GLN A 178 -11.59 -1.39 -17.56
N ARG A 179 -12.23 -2.47 -18.01
CA ARG A 179 -13.62 -2.43 -18.49
C ARG A 179 -14.58 -2.04 -17.37
N CYS A 180 -14.42 -2.61 -16.19
CA CYS A 180 -15.21 -2.28 -15.00
C CYS A 180 -15.10 -0.78 -14.66
N LEU A 181 -13.87 -0.25 -14.59
CA LEU A 181 -13.61 1.15 -14.28
C LEU A 181 -14.20 2.10 -15.34
N ALA A 182 -14.06 1.76 -16.63
CA ALA A 182 -14.63 2.55 -17.71
C ALA A 182 -16.17 2.58 -17.66
N HIS A 183 -16.83 1.48 -17.32
CA HIS A 183 -18.30 1.44 -17.15
C HIS A 183 -18.75 2.31 -15.96
N PHE A 184 -18.03 2.30 -14.84
CA PHE A 184 -18.31 3.21 -13.71
C PHE A 184 -18.26 4.68 -14.13
N ALA A 185 -17.21 5.07 -14.85
CA ALA A 185 -17.02 6.45 -15.31
C ALA A 185 -18.10 6.90 -16.31
N LEU A 186 -18.60 5.98 -17.12
CA LEU A 186 -19.66 6.23 -18.11
C LEU A 186 -21.08 6.14 -17.50
N GLY A 187 -21.23 5.68 -16.25
CA GLY A 187 -22.52 5.50 -15.58
C GLY A 187 -23.28 4.25 -15.99
N ASP A 188 -22.59 3.29 -16.59
CA ASP A 188 -23.15 1.99 -16.99
C ASP A 188 -22.99 1.00 -15.83
N TYR A 189 -23.72 1.23 -14.75
CA TYR A 189 -23.56 0.53 -13.48
C TYR A 189 -23.95 -0.96 -13.54
N GLY A 190 -24.85 -1.35 -14.46
CA GLY A 190 -25.19 -2.73 -14.71
C GLY A 190 -23.97 -3.52 -15.22
N ASN A 191 -23.31 -3.01 -16.25
CA ASN A 191 -22.09 -3.63 -16.77
C ASN A 191 -20.91 -3.51 -15.79
N SER A 192 -20.84 -2.44 -14.96
CA SER A 192 -19.86 -2.36 -13.87
C SER A 192 -20.05 -3.49 -12.86
N TYR A 193 -21.30 -3.76 -12.45
CA TYR A 193 -21.64 -4.85 -11.54
C TYR A 193 -21.24 -6.21 -12.11
N ASP A 194 -21.61 -6.50 -13.35
CA ASP A 194 -21.27 -7.78 -14.00
C ASP A 194 -19.75 -7.99 -14.03
N CYS A 195 -18.99 -6.97 -14.44
CA CYS A 195 -17.53 -7.04 -14.46
C CYS A 195 -16.93 -7.21 -13.05
N ALA A 196 -17.41 -6.44 -12.08
CA ALA A 196 -16.92 -6.50 -10.70
C ALA A 196 -17.22 -7.87 -10.07
N LYS A 197 -18.40 -8.43 -10.36
CA LYS A 197 -18.80 -9.77 -9.91
C LYS A 197 -17.89 -10.85 -10.52
N GLU A 198 -17.65 -10.82 -11.83
CA GLU A 198 -16.75 -11.76 -12.50
C GLU A 198 -15.32 -11.68 -11.91
N LEU A 199 -14.81 -10.47 -11.64
CA LEU A 199 -13.52 -10.26 -11.00
C LEU A 199 -13.49 -10.86 -9.59
N HIS A 200 -14.49 -10.56 -8.77
CA HIS A 200 -14.59 -11.08 -7.40
C HIS A 200 -14.73 -12.61 -7.38
N ASP A 201 -15.59 -13.17 -8.22
CA ASP A 201 -15.78 -14.64 -8.32
C ASP A 201 -14.46 -15.35 -8.72
N SER A 202 -13.60 -14.68 -9.52
CA SER A 202 -12.29 -15.22 -9.92
C SER A 202 -11.25 -15.19 -8.79
N ARG A 203 -11.34 -14.23 -7.86
CA ARG A 203 -10.45 -14.03 -6.72
C ARG A 203 -11.24 -13.55 -5.48
N PRO A 204 -11.99 -14.45 -4.83
CA PRO A 204 -12.92 -14.07 -3.75
C PRO A 204 -12.22 -13.51 -2.50
N ASN A 205 -10.94 -13.79 -2.33
CA ASN A 205 -10.13 -13.28 -1.21
C ASN A 205 -9.42 -11.95 -1.50
N ASP A 206 -9.64 -11.36 -2.69
CA ASP A 206 -9.07 -10.06 -3.03
C ASP A 206 -10.03 -8.95 -2.62
N SER A 207 -9.69 -8.22 -1.57
CA SER A 207 -10.49 -7.12 -1.02
C SER A 207 -10.72 -5.98 -2.02
N TYR A 208 -9.85 -5.80 -3.00
CA TYR A 208 -10.04 -4.79 -4.05
C TYR A 208 -11.20 -5.16 -4.98
N TYR A 209 -11.31 -6.42 -5.41
CA TYR A 209 -12.42 -6.84 -6.26
C TYR A 209 -13.75 -6.87 -5.51
N LEU A 210 -13.73 -7.20 -4.23
CA LEU A 210 -14.91 -7.03 -3.38
C LEU A 210 -15.30 -5.55 -3.26
N ALA A 211 -14.34 -4.64 -3.12
CA ALA A 211 -14.61 -3.20 -3.06
C ALA A 211 -15.23 -2.66 -4.36
N LEU A 212 -14.81 -3.17 -5.53
CA LEU A 212 -15.45 -2.83 -6.82
C LEU A 212 -16.91 -3.32 -6.85
N LEU A 213 -17.17 -4.56 -6.43
CA LEU A 213 -18.52 -5.12 -6.37
C LEU A 213 -19.43 -4.31 -5.43
N VAL A 214 -18.94 -4.01 -4.23
CA VAL A 214 -19.65 -3.17 -3.24
C VAL A 214 -19.94 -1.78 -3.82
N THR A 215 -19.01 -1.20 -4.57
CA THR A 215 -19.23 0.11 -5.24
C THR A 215 -20.31 0.01 -6.31
N ALA A 216 -20.36 -1.06 -7.08
CA ALA A 216 -21.39 -1.27 -8.10
C ALA A 216 -22.79 -1.43 -7.47
N LEU A 217 -22.90 -2.20 -6.38
CA LEU A 217 -24.15 -2.33 -5.61
C LEU A 217 -24.62 -0.97 -5.11
N ARG A 218 -23.71 -0.13 -4.59
CA ARG A 218 -24.04 1.23 -4.16
C ARG A 218 -24.57 2.10 -5.30
N CYS A 219 -23.91 2.07 -6.45
CA CYS A 219 -24.32 2.84 -7.63
C CYS A 219 -25.69 2.40 -8.16
N LEU A 220 -26.03 1.11 -8.02
CA LEU A 220 -27.33 0.56 -8.39
C LEU A 220 -28.43 0.82 -7.35
N GLY A 221 -28.07 1.31 -6.17
CA GLY A 221 -29.01 1.42 -5.05
C GLY A 221 -29.49 0.06 -4.53
N ASP A 222 -28.68 -0.98 -4.73
CA ASP A 222 -29.04 -2.32 -4.30
C ASP A 222 -28.97 -2.46 -2.77
N LYS A 223 -29.97 -3.17 -2.20
CA LYS A 223 -30.07 -3.39 -0.74
C LYS A 223 -28.89 -4.17 -0.17
N ASP A 224 -28.24 -5.02 -0.97
CA ASP A 224 -27.12 -5.85 -0.52
C ASP A 224 -25.89 -4.99 -0.20
N TYR A 225 -25.82 -3.74 -0.69
CA TYR A 225 -24.83 -2.75 -0.26
C TYR A 225 -24.84 -2.58 1.27
N GLN A 226 -26.01 -2.36 1.87
CA GLN A 226 -26.14 -2.14 3.31
C GLN A 226 -25.78 -3.38 4.15
N LEU A 227 -25.94 -4.58 3.58
CA LEU A 227 -25.52 -5.81 4.23
C LEU A 227 -23.99 -5.92 4.31
N LEU A 228 -23.30 -5.48 3.24
CA LEU A 228 -21.83 -5.55 3.15
C LEU A 228 -21.13 -4.38 3.83
N VAL A 229 -21.81 -3.24 4.05
CA VAL A 229 -21.23 -2.00 4.55
C VAL A 229 -22.00 -1.46 5.76
N ASP A 230 -22.12 -2.27 6.80
CA ASP A 230 -22.65 -1.85 8.10
C ASP A 230 -21.53 -1.25 8.95
N TYR A 231 -21.32 0.08 8.80
CA TYR A 231 -20.26 0.78 9.52
C TYR A 231 -20.37 0.67 11.03
N GLU A 232 -21.58 0.64 11.57
CA GLU A 232 -21.80 0.56 13.03
C GLU A 232 -21.37 -0.80 13.61
N LYS A 233 -21.50 -1.87 12.85
CA LYS A 233 -21.08 -3.22 13.28
C LYS A 233 -19.65 -3.54 12.90
N LEU A 234 -19.19 -3.05 11.74
CA LEU A 234 -17.94 -3.49 11.13
C LEU A 234 -16.76 -2.57 11.44
N VAL A 235 -17.01 -1.34 11.93
CA VAL A 235 -15.93 -0.41 12.29
C VAL A 235 -15.80 -0.32 13.81
N LEU A 236 -14.69 -0.85 14.33
CA LEU A 236 -14.33 -0.62 15.73
C LEU A 236 -13.73 0.78 15.90
N GLN A 237 -14.24 1.54 16.86
CA GLN A 237 -13.59 2.71 17.40
C GLN A 237 -13.36 2.52 18.89
N THR A 238 -12.11 2.58 19.33
CA THR A 238 -11.75 2.44 20.73
C THR A 238 -10.61 3.40 21.11
N ASP A 239 -10.42 3.64 22.39
CA ASP A 239 -9.37 4.53 22.91
C ASP A 239 -8.37 3.72 23.72
N LEU A 240 -7.11 3.69 23.27
CA LEU A 240 -6.01 3.03 23.97
C LEU A 240 -5.73 3.68 25.35
N GLN A 241 -6.15 4.93 25.55
CA GLN A 241 -6.00 5.60 26.86
C GLN A 241 -6.69 4.83 27.98
N SER A 242 -7.77 4.11 27.67
CA SER A 242 -8.49 3.28 28.63
C SER A 242 -7.66 2.15 29.25
N GLN A 243 -6.52 1.80 28.67
CA GLN A 243 -5.62 0.76 29.18
C GLN A 243 -4.57 1.30 30.17
N PHE A 244 -4.62 2.59 30.49
CA PHE A 244 -3.75 3.23 31.49
C PHE A 244 -4.56 3.60 32.73
N GLU A 245 -3.98 3.41 33.90
CA GLU A 245 -4.63 3.78 35.18
C GLU A 245 -4.84 5.29 35.30
N HIS A 246 -3.88 6.08 34.76
CA HIS A 246 -3.93 7.53 34.83
C HIS A 246 -3.62 8.18 33.45
N PRO A 247 -4.29 9.30 33.09
CA PRO A 247 -4.03 10.04 31.86
C PRO A 247 -2.57 10.49 31.68
N SER A 248 -1.86 10.75 32.80
CA SER A 248 -0.43 11.13 32.77
C SER A 248 0.47 9.98 32.27
N GLN A 249 0.12 8.73 32.54
CA GLN A 249 0.85 7.56 32.07
C GLN A 249 0.69 7.43 30.54
N PHE A 250 -0.54 7.56 30.04
CA PHE A 250 -0.79 7.60 28.60
C PHE A 250 -0.02 8.74 27.93
N LYS A 251 -0.06 9.94 28.51
CA LYS A 251 0.69 11.09 27.98
C LYS A 251 2.19 10.79 27.88
N SER A 252 2.79 10.24 28.94
CA SER A 252 4.21 9.88 28.96
C SER A 252 4.55 8.81 27.92
N PHE A 253 3.72 7.78 27.81
CA PHE A 253 3.86 6.73 26.79
C PHE A 253 3.78 7.33 25.38
N LYS A 254 2.73 8.11 25.10
CA LYS A 254 2.50 8.79 23.82
C LYS A 254 3.70 9.66 23.42
N ASP A 255 4.16 10.53 24.34
CA ASP A 255 5.26 11.45 24.07
C ASP A 255 6.59 10.70 23.80
N SER A 256 6.82 9.59 24.50
CA SER A 256 8.00 8.73 24.28
C SER A 256 7.91 7.96 22.95
N LEU A 257 6.74 7.44 22.64
CA LEU A 257 6.48 6.74 21.39
C LEU A 257 6.60 7.66 20.18
N THR A 258 6.04 8.89 20.26
CA THR A 258 6.17 9.92 19.23
C THR A 258 7.63 10.21 18.93
N LYS A 259 8.44 10.48 19.96
CA LYS A 259 9.88 10.72 19.78
C LYS A 259 10.64 9.54 19.15
N HIS A 260 10.21 8.31 19.46
CA HIS A 260 10.82 7.13 18.84
C HIS A 260 10.41 7.01 17.38
N LEU A 261 9.12 7.11 17.07
CA LEU A 261 8.60 7.01 15.72
C LEU A 261 9.16 8.11 14.80
N ASP A 262 9.28 9.36 15.28
CA ASP A 262 9.85 10.47 14.50
C ASP A 262 11.27 10.18 13.99
N LYS A 263 12.07 9.42 14.75
CA LYS A 263 13.43 9.03 14.34
C LYS A 263 13.43 7.98 13.23
N LEU A 264 12.31 7.28 13.03
CA LEU A 264 12.18 6.25 11.99
C LEU A 264 11.74 6.85 10.64
N HIS A 265 11.27 8.09 10.62
CA HIS A 265 10.89 8.82 9.41
C HIS A 265 12.12 9.47 8.77
N ILE A 266 12.89 8.67 8.03
CA ILE A 266 14.17 9.05 7.44
C ILE A 266 14.05 9.69 6.06
N THR A 267 12.93 9.52 5.36
CA THR A 267 12.68 10.08 4.03
C THR A 267 12.12 11.49 4.11
N THR A 268 12.24 12.26 3.03
CA THR A 268 11.73 13.64 2.92
C THR A 268 10.46 13.73 2.10
N GLN A 269 10.18 12.72 1.29
CA GLN A 269 9.01 12.62 0.42
C GLN A 269 8.14 11.40 0.79
N PRO A 270 6.87 11.39 0.40
CA PRO A 270 6.03 10.21 0.56
C PRO A 270 6.60 9.03 -0.25
N PRO A 271 6.39 7.79 0.22
CA PRO A 271 6.85 6.61 -0.51
C PRO A 271 6.17 6.54 -1.88
N ALA A 272 6.98 6.16 -2.88
CA ALA A 272 6.50 6.04 -4.25
C ALA A 272 5.34 5.03 -4.36
N GLN A 273 4.34 5.36 -5.18
CA GLN A 273 3.17 4.51 -5.46
C GLN A 273 2.32 4.12 -4.23
N GLN A 274 2.45 4.82 -3.12
CA GLN A 274 1.60 4.64 -1.94
C GLN A 274 0.48 5.70 -1.88
N SER A 275 -0.50 5.47 -1.00
CA SER A 275 -1.64 6.38 -0.84
C SER A 275 -1.32 7.70 -0.15
N VAL A 276 -0.21 7.76 0.59
CA VAL A 276 0.17 8.95 1.36
C VAL A 276 0.64 10.09 0.45
N SER A 277 0.18 11.31 0.74
CA SER A 277 0.56 12.54 0.06
C SER A 277 0.89 13.60 1.11
N GLY A 278 1.95 14.37 0.91
CA GLY A 278 2.37 15.42 1.86
C GLY A 278 2.77 14.87 3.22
N GLY A 279 3.53 13.77 3.24
CA GLY A 279 3.99 13.12 4.46
C GLY A 279 5.09 12.10 4.20
N THR A 280 5.46 11.36 5.24
CA THR A 280 6.43 10.26 5.16
C THR A 280 5.87 9.01 5.81
N GLN A 281 6.39 7.85 5.44
CA GLN A 281 6.03 6.56 5.99
C GLN A 281 7.31 5.81 6.38
N THR A 282 7.27 5.08 7.51
CA THR A 282 8.40 4.21 7.87
C THR A 282 8.48 3.03 6.92
N PRO A 283 9.69 2.65 6.51
CA PRO A 283 9.87 1.46 5.69
C PRO A 283 9.66 0.18 6.50
N GLY A 284 9.45 -0.93 5.82
CA GLY A 284 9.39 -2.27 6.41
C GLY A 284 8.12 -2.55 7.21
N ASN A 285 8.23 -3.47 8.17
CA ASN A 285 7.15 -3.87 9.08
C ASN A 285 7.50 -3.50 10.52
N LEU A 286 6.84 -2.44 11.01
CA LEU A 286 7.12 -1.83 12.32
C LEU A 286 7.02 -2.84 13.48
N PHE A 287 5.99 -3.70 13.50
CA PHE A 287 5.76 -4.63 14.60
C PHE A 287 6.67 -5.86 14.62
N SER A 288 7.25 -6.23 13.49
CA SER A 288 8.16 -7.37 13.41
C SER A 288 9.63 -6.97 13.36
N GLN A 289 9.94 -5.78 12.84
CA GLN A 289 11.32 -5.33 12.62
C GLN A 289 11.84 -4.41 13.71
N ASN A 290 10.95 -3.71 14.44
CA ASN A 290 11.36 -2.78 15.47
C ASN A 290 11.31 -3.44 16.86
N GLN A 291 12.47 -3.57 17.52
CA GLN A 291 12.60 -4.22 18.82
C GLN A 291 12.45 -3.25 20.02
N ASN A 292 12.07 -2.00 19.77
CA ASN A 292 11.85 -1.03 20.85
C ASN A 292 10.69 -1.46 21.75
N PRO A 293 10.87 -1.48 23.09
CA PRO A 293 9.80 -1.87 24.02
C PRO A 293 8.49 -1.07 23.87
N LEU A 294 8.57 0.20 23.45
CA LEU A 294 7.37 1.02 23.20
C LEU A 294 6.52 0.49 22.05
N ILE A 295 7.16 -0.06 21.01
CA ILE A 295 6.46 -0.67 19.87
C ILE A 295 5.81 -1.99 20.28
N ALA A 296 6.52 -2.81 21.07
CA ALA A 296 5.96 -4.04 21.63
C ALA A 296 4.76 -3.74 22.55
N GLN A 297 4.85 -2.71 23.38
CA GLN A 297 3.77 -2.26 24.26
C GLN A 297 2.57 -1.72 23.46
N LEU A 298 2.79 -0.91 22.42
CA LEU A 298 1.73 -0.46 21.52
C LEU A 298 1.02 -1.65 20.88
N LYS A 299 1.78 -2.61 20.33
CA LYS A 299 1.22 -3.83 19.75
C LYS A 299 0.35 -4.61 20.73
N GLN A 300 0.79 -4.72 22.00
CA GLN A 300 0.01 -5.37 23.05
C GLN A 300 -1.29 -4.62 23.35
N PHE A 301 -1.26 -3.29 23.45
CA PHE A 301 -2.47 -2.48 23.66
C PHE A 301 -3.46 -2.61 22.51
N ILE A 302 -2.96 -2.60 21.27
CA ILE A 302 -3.78 -2.85 20.09
C ILE A 302 -4.41 -4.24 20.15
N SER A 303 -3.63 -5.28 20.46
CA SER A 303 -4.14 -6.65 20.57
C SER A 303 -5.23 -6.77 21.63
N ASN A 304 -5.02 -6.21 22.82
CA ASN A 304 -6.01 -6.22 23.91
C ASN A 304 -7.32 -5.54 23.52
N SER A 305 -7.25 -4.45 22.71
CA SER A 305 -8.43 -3.71 22.28
C SER A 305 -9.16 -4.37 21.10
N SER A 306 -8.44 -5.04 20.21
CA SER A 306 -9.00 -5.60 18.98
C SER A 306 -9.55 -7.02 19.16
N GLN A 307 -8.97 -7.81 20.05
CA GLN A 307 -9.36 -9.22 20.23
C GLN A 307 -10.83 -9.38 20.61
N PRO A 308 -11.40 -8.65 21.61
CA PRO A 308 -12.83 -8.79 21.95
C PRO A 308 -13.77 -8.41 20.79
N PHE A 309 -13.35 -7.45 19.95
CA PHE A 309 -14.10 -7.06 18.77
C PHE A 309 -14.12 -8.19 17.74
N PHE A 310 -12.98 -8.79 17.41
CA PHE A 310 -12.91 -9.89 16.46
C PHE A 310 -13.66 -11.14 16.94
N GLU A 311 -13.59 -11.44 18.23
CA GLU A 311 -14.38 -12.52 18.84
C GLU A 311 -15.90 -12.22 18.76
N GLY A 312 -16.29 -10.97 18.96
CA GLY A 312 -17.67 -10.51 18.86
C GLY A 312 -18.25 -10.57 17.43
N LEU A 313 -17.43 -10.45 16.39
CA LEU A 313 -17.90 -10.53 15.00
C LEU A 313 -18.58 -11.87 14.70
N THR A 314 -18.05 -12.98 15.21
CA THR A 314 -18.63 -14.33 14.99
C THR A 314 -19.99 -14.51 15.66
N THR A 315 -20.35 -13.67 16.62
CA THR A 315 -21.62 -13.67 17.34
C THR A 315 -22.51 -12.46 17.02
N SER A 316 -22.08 -11.61 16.07
CA SER A 316 -22.74 -10.34 15.73
C SER A 316 -24.07 -10.48 14.98
N GLY A 317 -24.46 -11.71 14.62
CA GLY A 317 -25.64 -11.99 13.80
C GLY A 317 -25.46 -11.70 12.31
N LEU A 318 -24.22 -11.50 11.86
CA LEU A 318 -23.89 -11.47 10.43
C LEU A 318 -24.05 -12.88 9.83
N ASP A 319 -24.49 -12.94 8.58
CA ASP A 319 -24.57 -14.20 7.85
C ASP A 319 -23.20 -14.85 7.71
N GLY A 320 -23.12 -16.18 7.79
CA GLY A 320 -21.86 -16.91 7.66
C GLY A 320 -21.18 -16.74 6.30
N SER A 321 -21.92 -16.35 5.25
CA SER A 321 -21.38 -16.00 3.93
C SER A 321 -20.84 -14.57 3.85
N HIS A 322 -21.11 -13.73 4.86
CA HIS A 322 -20.59 -12.35 4.87
C HIS A 322 -19.06 -12.36 4.79
N PRO A 323 -18.41 -11.54 3.92
CA PRO A 323 -16.97 -11.60 3.68
C PRO A 323 -16.10 -11.48 4.94
N VAL A 324 -16.55 -10.70 5.93
CA VAL A 324 -15.88 -10.56 7.22
C VAL A 324 -15.91 -11.86 8.03
N ILE A 325 -16.97 -12.66 7.90
CA ILE A 325 -17.11 -13.94 8.62
C ILE A 325 -16.42 -15.06 7.87
N SER A 326 -16.71 -15.21 6.56
CA SER A 326 -16.13 -16.27 5.72
C SER A 326 -14.62 -16.11 5.54
N GLY A 327 -14.10 -14.86 5.52
CA GLY A 327 -12.69 -14.53 5.43
C GLY A 327 -11.98 -14.39 6.79
N CYS A 328 -12.67 -14.67 7.92
CA CYS A 328 -12.11 -14.53 9.25
C CYS A 328 -10.92 -15.51 9.44
N PRO A 329 -9.71 -15.03 9.71
CA PRO A 329 -8.57 -15.89 9.95
C PRO A 329 -8.76 -16.65 11.28
N LYS A 330 -8.33 -17.91 11.33
CA LYS A 330 -8.36 -18.72 12.56
C LYS A 330 -7.56 -18.06 13.70
N VAL A 331 -6.47 -17.41 13.35
CA VAL A 331 -5.63 -16.61 14.26
C VAL A 331 -5.35 -15.29 13.57
N PRO A 332 -5.94 -14.17 14.02
CA PRO A 332 -5.62 -12.85 13.48
C PRO A 332 -4.12 -12.53 13.60
N TYR A 333 -3.49 -12.19 12.50
CA TYR A 333 -2.07 -11.90 12.42
C TYR A 333 -1.80 -10.51 11.84
N PHE A 334 -0.98 -9.72 12.51
CA PHE A 334 -0.52 -8.43 12.00
C PHE A 334 0.57 -8.64 10.95
N HIS A 335 0.18 -8.78 9.67
CA HIS A 335 1.11 -9.12 8.60
C HIS A 335 1.88 -7.91 8.05
N ALA A 336 1.34 -6.72 8.19
CA ALA A 336 1.97 -5.46 7.82
C ALA A 336 1.73 -4.40 8.89
N SER A 337 2.70 -3.52 9.10
CA SER A 337 2.54 -2.38 10.01
C SER A 337 3.59 -1.30 9.71
N TRP A 338 3.18 -0.03 9.79
CA TRP A 338 4.04 1.11 9.51
C TRP A 338 3.56 2.35 10.27
N SER A 339 4.45 3.32 10.45
CA SER A 339 4.10 4.64 10.97
C SER A 339 3.99 5.63 9.81
N ILE A 340 3.01 6.52 9.89
CA ILE A 340 2.75 7.56 8.90
C ILE A 340 2.78 8.91 9.61
N ARG A 341 3.55 9.84 9.08
CA ARG A 341 3.62 11.22 9.55
C ARG A 341 3.21 12.15 8.41
N THR A 342 2.06 12.81 8.55
CA THR A 342 1.59 13.81 7.59
C THR A 342 1.73 15.20 8.18
N ALA A 343 2.19 16.16 7.36
CA ALA A 343 2.25 17.58 7.67
C ALA A 343 1.00 18.32 7.15
N GLN A 344 1.02 19.64 7.26
CA GLN A 344 0.00 20.52 6.66
C GLN A 344 -0.26 20.15 5.20
N GLY A 345 -1.53 20.04 4.83
CA GLY A 345 -1.98 19.62 3.49
C GLY A 345 -1.85 18.12 3.24
N GLY A 346 -1.19 17.36 4.13
CA GLY A 346 -0.99 15.93 3.95
C GLY A 346 -2.26 15.11 4.18
N PHE A 347 -2.44 14.07 3.35
CA PHE A 347 -3.61 13.19 3.38
C PHE A 347 -3.29 11.81 2.79
N HIS A 348 -4.22 10.88 2.91
CA HIS A 348 -4.24 9.63 2.15
C HIS A 348 -5.26 9.70 1.03
N LYS A 349 -4.83 9.38 -0.19
CA LYS A 349 -5.74 9.12 -1.31
C LYS A 349 -6.62 7.92 -0.97
N SER A 350 -7.82 7.87 -1.53
CA SER A 350 -8.71 6.73 -1.32
C SER A 350 -8.09 5.44 -1.84
N HIS A 351 -8.15 4.38 -1.05
CA HIS A 351 -7.58 3.08 -1.37
C HIS A 351 -8.22 1.98 -0.53
N VAL A 352 -7.86 0.74 -0.81
CA VAL A 352 -8.16 -0.46 -0.03
C VAL A 352 -6.89 -1.30 0.12
N HIS A 353 -6.92 -2.28 1.00
CA HIS A 353 -5.80 -3.22 1.18
C HIS A 353 -6.19 -4.60 0.66
N SER A 354 -5.81 -4.90 -0.59
CA SER A 354 -6.28 -6.08 -1.34
C SER A 354 -6.07 -7.42 -0.64
N LYS A 355 -5.03 -7.54 0.19
CA LYS A 355 -4.69 -8.77 0.93
C LYS A 355 -5.12 -8.77 2.40
N GLY A 356 -5.59 -7.65 2.94
CA GLY A 356 -6.02 -7.55 4.34
C GLY A 356 -7.41 -8.12 4.56
N TRP A 357 -7.66 -8.60 5.76
CA TRP A 357 -9.00 -8.86 6.29
C TRP A 357 -9.55 -7.62 7.00
N TYR A 358 -8.76 -7.07 7.92
CA TYR A 358 -9.00 -5.78 8.57
C TYR A 358 -7.79 -4.87 8.44
N SER A 359 -8.06 -3.60 8.18
CA SER A 359 -7.08 -2.50 8.16
C SER A 359 -7.32 -1.56 9.33
N SER A 360 -6.36 -0.68 9.60
CA SER A 360 -6.41 0.14 10.82
C SER A 360 -5.89 1.55 10.65
N ALA A 361 -6.26 2.39 11.62
CA ALA A 361 -5.59 3.66 11.94
C ALA A 361 -5.50 3.82 13.46
N CYS A 362 -4.30 3.75 14.01
CA CYS A 362 -4.02 4.04 15.42
C CYS A 362 -3.37 5.43 15.52
N TYR A 363 -4.13 6.41 16.00
CA TYR A 363 -3.68 7.81 16.09
C TYR A 363 -2.80 8.00 17.32
N ILE A 364 -1.50 8.24 17.09
CA ILE A 364 -0.53 8.48 18.18
C ILE A 364 -0.53 9.95 18.55
N ASP A 365 -0.41 10.84 17.56
CA ASP A 365 -0.50 12.29 17.81
C ASP A 365 -1.37 12.97 16.74
N VAL A 366 -2.15 13.96 17.18
CA VAL A 366 -3.11 14.67 16.33
C VAL A 366 -2.98 16.16 16.60
N PRO A 367 -2.71 17.00 15.58
CA PRO A 367 -2.62 18.45 15.75
C PRO A 367 -3.92 19.07 16.26
N LYS A 368 -3.82 20.09 17.10
CA LYS A 368 -4.98 20.80 17.65
C LYS A 368 -5.93 21.33 16.56
N VAL A 369 -5.37 21.79 15.43
CA VAL A 369 -6.16 22.30 14.30
C VAL A 369 -7.14 21.28 13.73
N ILE A 370 -6.82 19.99 13.77
CA ILE A 370 -7.72 18.90 13.37
C ILE A 370 -8.85 18.74 14.38
N ILE A 371 -8.57 18.95 15.66
CA ILE A 371 -9.56 18.79 16.73
C ILE A 371 -10.61 19.90 16.66
N ASP A 372 -10.20 21.12 16.31
CA ASP A 372 -11.02 22.31 16.35
C ASP A 372 -11.82 22.57 15.05
N ASN A 373 -11.39 21.99 13.91
CA ASN A 373 -12.03 22.17 12.60
C ASN A 373 -12.94 20.99 12.24
N SER A 374 -14.05 21.29 11.54
CA SER A 374 -14.94 20.26 11.03
C SER A 374 -14.30 19.53 9.84
N ASP A 375 -14.34 18.20 9.86
CA ASP A 375 -13.88 17.28 8.81
C ASP A 375 -12.37 17.29 8.47
N ALA A 376 -11.59 18.28 8.93
CA ALA A 376 -10.15 18.33 8.70
C ALA A 376 -9.44 17.11 9.31
N GLY A 377 -8.66 16.39 8.51
CA GLY A 377 -7.94 15.20 8.95
C GLY A 377 -8.79 13.97 9.25
N TYR A 378 -10.13 14.02 9.03
CA TYR A 378 -11.02 12.89 9.28
C TYR A 378 -10.68 11.70 8.41
N LEU A 379 -10.83 10.50 8.96
CA LEU A 379 -10.85 9.25 8.20
C LEU A 379 -12.23 9.12 7.54
N MET A 380 -12.22 8.96 6.24
CA MET A 380 -13.41 8.97 5.38
C MET A 380 -13.57 7.59 4.76
N PHE A 381 -14.79 7.09 4.68
CA PHE A 381 -15.11 5.80 4.07
C PHE A 381 -16.10 5.92 2.91
N GLY A 382 -16.01 4.98 1.97
CA GLY A 382 -17.02 4.76 0.93
C GLY A 382 -16.78 5.50 -0.39
N LYS A 383 -15.83 6.44 -0.49
CA LYS A 383 -15.50 7.13 -1.76
C LYS A 383 -14.37 6.37 -2.45
N PRO A 384 -14.58 5.74 -3.63
CA PRO A 384 -13.51 5.08 -4.38
C PRO A 384 -12.54 6.10 -5.02
N PRO A 385 -11.32 5.65 -5.42
CA PRO A 385 -10.30 6.55 -5.99
C PRO A 385 -10.50 6.85 -7.48
N PHE A 386 -11.32 6.06 -8.17
CA PHE A 386 -11.53 6.15 -9.60
C PHE A 386 -12.79 6.97 -9.95
N LYS A 387 -12.91 7.35 -11.20
CA LYS A 387 -14.02 8.13 -11.71
C LYS A 387 -15.32 7.35 -11.69
N ILE A 388 -16.37 7.97 -11.18
CA ILE A 388 -17.77 7.52 -11.27
C ILE A 388 -18.58 8.67 -11.81
N LYS A 389 -19.50 8.39 -12.75
CA LYS A 389 -20.30 9.43 -13.39
C LYS A 389 -21.11 10.25 -12.38
N ASP A 390 -21.79 9.56 -11.48
CA ASP A 390 -22.53 10.18 -10.39
C ASP A 390 -21.61 10.19 -9.14
N GLU A 391 -21.04 11.35 -8.82
CA GLU A 391 -20.02 11.46 -7.77
C GLU A 391 -20.49 10.86 -6.45
N LEU A 392 -19.73 9.89 -5.94
CA LEU A 392 -19.94 9.31 -4.62
C LEU A 392 -19.18 10.11 -3.56
N HIS A 393 -19.91 10.50 -2.52
CA HIS A 393 -19.33 11.09 -1.34
C HIS A 393 -19.03 10.02 -0.28
N ALA A 394 -18.21 10.38 0.72
CA ALA A 394 -17.98 9.49 1.84
C ALA A 394 -19.29 9.27 2.62
N ASP A 395 -19.58 8.00 2.91
CA ASP A 395 -20.77 7.59 3.68
C ASP A 395 -20.58 7.71 5.19
N TYR A 396 -19.34 7.50 5.64
CA TYR A 396 -19.00 7.43 7.04
C TYR A 396 -17.68 8.17 7.31
N LYS A 397 -17.62 8.80 8.47
CA LYS A 397 -16.48 9.64 8.86
C LYS A 397 -16.10 9.36 10.31
N VAL A 398 -14.80 9.26 10.57
CA VAL A 398 -14.28 9.10 11.92
C VAL A 398 -13.36 10.26 12.27
N LYS A 399 -13.70 10.97 13.34
CA LYS A 399 -12.86 12.05 13.88
C LYS A 399 -11.60 11.48 14.53
N PRO A 400 -10.40 11.90 14.10
CA PRO A 400 -9.16 11.46 14.74
C PRO A 400 -9.01 12.08 16.13
N ALA A 401 -8.42 11.31 17.04
CA ALA A 401 -8.01 11.78 18.36
C ALA A 401 -6.78 10.98 18.81
N ALA A 402 -5.87 11.60 19.55
CA ALA A 402 -4.71 10.89 20.08
C ALA A 402 -5.16 9.75 21.01
N GLY A 403 -4.65 8.55 20.82
CA GLY A 403 -5.05 7.32 21.49
C GLY A 403 -6.17 6.54 20.77
N LYS A 404 -6.87 7.14 19.81
CA LYS A 404 -7.95 6.45 19.11
C LYS A 404 -7.39 5.37 18.18
N LEU A 405 -7.92 4.16 18.32
CA LEU A 405 -7.76 3.04 17.39
C LEU A 405 -9.03 2.86 16.59
N VAL A 406 -8.90 2.79 15.27
CA VAL A 406 -9.99 2.48 14.34
C VAL A 406 -9.60 1.21 13.58
N LEU A 407 -10.49 0.21 13.55
CA LEU A 407 -10.37 -0.99 12.72
C LEU A 407 -11.56 -1.06 11.78
N PHE A 408 -11.31 -1.48 10.55
CA PHE A 408 -12.34 -1.58 9.51
C PHE A 408 -11.98 -2.66 8.49
N PRO A 409 -12.97 -3.28 7.83
CA PRO A 409 -12.73 -4.26 6.77
C PRO A 409 -11.83 -3.70 5.68
N SER A 410 -10.83 -4.47 5.24
CA SER A 410 -9.82 -4.02 4.29
C SER A 410 -10.39 -3.68 2.91
N TYR A 411 -11.60 -4.14 2.57
CA TYR A 411 -12.30 -3.78 1.33
C TYR A 411 -13.08 -2.45 1.42
N PHE A 412 -13.11 -1.77 2.58
CA PHE A 412 -13.71 -0.44 2.66
C PHE A 412 -12.78 0.59 2.01
N TRP A 413 -13.28 1.28 0.98
CA TRP A 413 -12.61 2.47 0.48
C TRP A 413 -12.40 3.45 1.61
N HIS A 414 -11.16 3.82 1.84
CA HIS A 414 -10.83 4.76 2.91
C HIS A 414 -9.79 5.78 2.47
N ALA A 415 -9.95 6.99 2.98
CA ALA A 415 -9.12 8.15 2.69
C ALA A 415 -9.00 9.02 3.94
N THR A 416 -8.14 10.03 3.92
CA THR A 416 -8.19 11.08 4.94
C THR A 416 -8.33 12.44 4.31
N GLN A 417 -9.09 13.32 4.96
CA GLN A 417 -9.15 14.72 4.54
C GLN A 417 -7.84 15.43 4.85
N PRO A 418 -7.34 16.29 3.94
CA PRO A 418 -6.23 17.17 4.26
C PRO A 418 -6.59 18.12 5.40
N TYR A 419 -5.60 18.61 6.13
CA TYR A 419 -5.78 19.64 7.13
C TYR A 419 -4.79 20.79 6.89
N GLN A 420 -5.14 21.98 7.35
CA GLN A 420 -4.30 23.17 7.28
C GLN A 420 -3.95 23.63 8.68
N GLY A 421 -2.69 24.03 8.89
CA GLY A 421 -2.18 24.52 10.18
C GLY A 421 -0.98 23.72 10.67
N GLU A 422 -0.40 24.22 11.76
CA GLU A 422 0.85 23.67 12.32
C GLU A 422 0.64 22.31 13.00
N GLY A 423 1.69 21.52 13.01
CA GLY A 423 1.80 20.21 13.67
C GLY A 423 1.66 19.05 12.69
N ASN A 424 2.18 17.92 13.12
CA ASN A 424 2.14 16.67 12.35
C ASN A 424 1.08 15.72 12.92
N ARG A 425 0.33 15.06 12.05
CA ARG A 425 -0.48 13.92 12.45
C ARG A 425 0.39 12.67 12.34
N LEU A 426 0.51 11.93 13.43
CA LEU A 426 1.28 10.69 13.54
C LEU A 426 0.33 9.52 13.79
N VAL A 427 0.36 8.54 12.90
CA VAL A 427 -0.50 7.36 12.92
C VAL A 427 0.38 6.11 12.82
N VAL A 428 0.02 5.05 13.54
CA VAL A 428 0.51 3.70 13.27
C VAL A 428 -0.62 2.94 12.62
N ALA A 429 -0.39 2.49 11.39
CA ALA A 429 -1.31 1.64 10.65
C ALA A 429 -0.79 0.21 10.62
N PHE A 430 -1.72 -0.73 10.53
CA PHE A 430 -1.42 -2.15 10.39
C PHE A 430 -2.57 -2.88 9.71
N ASP A 431 -2.25 -3.99 9.08
CA ASP A 431 -3.21 -4.90 8.48
C ASP A 431 -3.24 -6.23 9.23
N VAL A 432 -4.45 -6.75 9.40
CA VAL A 432 -4.74 -8.05 9.98
C VAL A 432 -5.19 -8.99 8.87
N GLY A 433 -4.66 -10.20 8.85
CA GLY A 433 -5.03 -11.21 7.86
C GLY A 433 -4.66 -12.62 8.30
N ASP A 434 -4.83 -13.57 7.39
CA ASP A 434 -4.41 -14.96 7.61
C ASP A 434 -2.91 -15.11 7.34
N PRO A 435 -2.11 -15.60 8.32
CA PRO A 435 -0.68 -15.80 8.12
C PRO A 435 -0.35 -16.72 6.93
N ASN A 436 -1.25 -17.63 6.55
CA ASN A 436 -1.02 -18.56 5.45
C ASN A 436 -1.11 -17.91 4.06
N LEU A 437 -1.68 -16.72 3.95
CA LEU A 437 -1.77 -15.97 2.68
C LEU A 437 -0.48 -15.18 2.37
N PHE A 438 0.47 -15.13 3.29
CA PHE A 438 1.70 -14.32 3.20
C PHE A 438 3.00 -15.13 3.26
N VAL A 439 2.91 -16.47 3.22
CA VAL A 439 4.08 -17.38 3.21
C VAL A 439 4.59 -17.62 1.80
#